data_4cda758839112d3230d0152f9a3a92e1
#
_entry.id   4cda758839112d3230d0152f9a3a92e1
#
_cell.length_a   1.000
_cell.length_b   1.000
_cell.length_c   1.000
_cell.angle_alpha   90.00
_cell.angle_beta   90.00
_cell.angle_gamma   90.00
#
_symmetry.space_group_name_H-M   'P 1'
#
loop_
_entity.id
_entity.type
_entity.pdbx_description
1 polymer ?
#
loop_
_entity_poly.entity_id
_entity_poly.type
_entity_poly.pdbx_seq_one_letter_code
_entity_poly.pdbx_strand_id
1 'polypeptide(L)'
;VGPFLEQGFSLSSQAGLVARHPVRSPIIAEGVTVRVLEGDDDWHKAWENQQADLPEGTNSAQHAAYLTKRMAAFRHMADRGCGAWFGAFVGDRLVGDLGLFFENSVGRFQEVETHPLFRRRGICHTLVAEASRHARQCWGVDTLVIAAERGEPAERIYLSLGYLPTEDLKTLQQNP
;
A
#
# COMPACT_ATOMS: atom_id res chain seq x y z
N VAL A 1 -19.03 -0.97 20.73
CA VAL A 1 -19.28 -0.82 19.28
C VAL A 1 -20.74 -0.43 19.04
N GLY A 2 -21.74 -1.10 19.68
CA GLY A 2 -23.17 -0.85 19.45
C GLY A 2 -23.60 0.62 19.42
N PRO A 3 -23.31 1.43 20.47
CA PRO A 3 -23.72 2.84 20.51
C PRO A 3 -23.17 3.70 19.35
N PHE A 4 -22.00 3.36 18.81
CA PHE A 4 -21.43 4.08 17.67
C PHE A 4 -22.11 3.73 16.35
N LEU A 5 -22.51 2.46 16.17
CA LEU A 5 -23.26 2.04 14.98
C LEU A 5 -24.64 2.72 14.93
N GLU A 6 -25.29 2.88 16.09
CA GLU A 6 -26.57 3.62 16.22
C GLU A 6 -26.43 5.12 15.89
N GLN A 7 -25.23 5.67 16.00
CA GLN A 7 -24.89 7.05 15.64
C GLN A 7 -24.39 7.21 14.19
N GLY A 8 -24.54 6.18 13.35
CA GLY A 8 -24.18 6.25 11.93
C GLY A 8 -22.72 5.94 11.61
N PHE A 9 -21.95 5.39 12.57
CA PHE A 9 -20.62 4.87 12.26
C PHE A 9 -20.72 3.52 11.55
N SER A 10 -19.84 3.30 10.57
CA SER A 10 -19.59 1.97 10.01
C SER A 10 -18.39 1.31 10.67
N LEU A 11 -18.46 -0.02 10.79
CA LEU A 11 -17.35 -0.83 11.30
C LEU A 11 -16.68 -1.56 10.13
N SER A 12 -15.42 -1.29 9.89
CA SER A 12 -14.57 -2.09 8.99
C SER A 12 -13.66 -3.03 9.79
N SER A 13 -13.31 -4.15 9.19
CA SER A 13 -12.40 -5.14 9.77
C SER A 13 -11.27 -5.43 8.79
N GLN A 14 -10.06 -5.21 9.23
CA GLN A 14 -8.84 -5.49 8.47
C GLN A 14 -8.04 -6.58 9.16
N ALA A 15 -7.37 -7.42 8.37
CA ALA A 15 -6.34 -8.31 8.86
C ALA A 15 -5.01 -7.55 8.92
N GLY A 16 -4.37 -7.55 10.08
CA GLY A 16 -2.96 -7.25 10.19
C GLY A 16 -2.16 -8.52 9.86
N LEU A 17 -1.29 -8.45 8.84
CA LEU A 17 -0.48 -9.57 8.39
C LEU A 17 1.00 -9.25 8.57
N VAL A 18 1.78 -10.26 8.95
CA VAL A 18 3.22 -10.13 9.24
C VAL A 18 4.03 -11.16 8.47
N ALA A 19 5.16 -10.73 7.90
CA ALA A 19 6.18 -11.61 7.33
C ALA A 19 7.52 -11.41 8.05
N ARG A 20 8.04 -12.48 8.69
CA ARG A 20 9.35 -12.51 9.37
C ARG A 20 10.42 -13.29 8.56
N HIS A 21 10.02 -13.92 7.48
CA HIS A 21 10.89 -14.64 6.56
C HIS A 21 10.89 -13.94 5.19
N PRO A 22 11.87 -14.20 4.32
CA PRO A 22 11.82 -13.72 2.96
C PRO A 22 10.48 -14.08 2.33
N VAL A 23 9.85 -13.11 1.66
CA VAL A 23 8.62 -13.38 0.91
C VAL A 23 8.87 -14.43 -0.17
N ARG A 24 7.88 -15.26 -0.44
CA ARG A 24 7.98 -16.29 -1.47
C ARG A 24 8.29 -15.65 -2.82
N SER A 25 9.00 -16.41 -3.68
CA SER A 25 9.35 -15.93 -5.01
C SER A 25 8.13 -15.40 -5.74
N PRO A 26 8.15 -14.17 -6.20
CA PRO A 26 6.97 -13.53 -6.78
C PRO A 26 6.67 -14.12 -8.16
N ILE A 27 5.39 -14.11 -8.51
CA ILE A 27 4.99 -14.07 -9.91
C ILE A 27 5.41 -12.69 -10.39
N ILE A 28 6.42 -12.61 -11.25
CA ILE A 28 6.85 -11.33 -11.85
C ILE A 28 5.86 -10.99 -12.95
N ALA A 29 5.16 -9.87 -12.81
CA ALA A 29 4.28 -9.37 -13.85
C ALA A 29 5.11 -8.99 -15.09
N GLU A 30 4.77 -9.58 -16.23
CA GLU A 30 5.48 -9.34 -17.48
C GLU A 30 5.46 -7.86 -17.89
N GLY A 31 6.62 -7.33 -18.29
CA GLY A 31 6.78 -5.94 -18.71
C GLY A 31 6.64 -4.90 -17.60
N VAL A 32 6.63 -5.33 -16.33
CA VAL A 32 6.56 -4.43 -15.17
C VAL A 32 7.96 -4.26 -14.56
N THR A 33 8.36 -3.01 -14.36
CA THR A 33 9.55 -2.64 -13.61
C THR A 33 9.14 -2.01 -12.28
N VAL A 34 9.72 -2.46 -11.17
CA VAL A 34 9.50 -1.88 -9.84
C VAL A 34 10.75 -1.11 -9.42
N ARG A 35 10.56 0.12 -9.00
CA ARG A 35 11.64 0.97 -8.47
C ARG A 35 11.12 1.96 -7.43
N VAL A 36 12.02 2.53 -6.65
CA VAL A 36 11.74 3.69 -5.79
C VAL A 36 11.38 4.89 -6.66
N LEU A 37 10.45 5.73 -6.20
CA LEU A 37 10.10 6.98 -6.86
C LEU A 37 11.21 8.01 -6.71
N GLU A 38 11.48 8.75 -7.79
CA GLU A 38 12.48 9.80 -7.85
C GLU A 38 11.88 11.08 -8.43
N GLY A 39 12.21 12.22 -7.81
CA GLY A 39 11.79 13.52 -8.33
C GLY A 39 10.28 13.78 -8.29
N ASP A 40 9.88 14.95 -8.76
CA ASP A 40 8.49 15.43 -8.64
C ASP A 40 7.54 14.70 -9.59
N ASP A 41 8.01 14.31 -10.76
CA ASP A 41 7.19 13.63 -11.79
C ASP A 41 6.68 12.26 -11.31
N ASP A 42 7.56 11.46 -10.70
CA ASP A 42 7.15 10.16 -10.15
C ASP A 42 6.14 10.31 -9.01
N TRP A 43 6.36 11.26 -8.09
CA TRP A 43 5.44 11.54 -7.00
C TRP A 43 4.09 12.05 -7.50
N HIS A 44 4.08 12.81 -8.59
CA HIS A 44 2.84 13.24 -9.23
C HIS A 44 2.09 12.05 -9.84
N LYS A 45 2.78 11.16 -10.56
CA LYS A 45 2.18 9.93 -11.10
C LYS A 45 1.59 9.04 -10.00
N ALA A 46 2.28 8.92 -8.85
CA ALA A 46 1.75 8.18 -7.71
C ALA A 46 0.49 8.85 -7.13
N TRP A 47 0.49 10.16 -7.00
CA TRP A 47 -0.70 10.90 -6.57
C TRP A 47 -1.89 10.70 -7.52
N GLU A 48 -1.67 10.71 -8.84
CA GLU A 48 -2.70 10.39 -9.84
C GLU A 48 -3.21 8.95 -9.70
N ASN A 49 -2.30 7.98 -9.49
CA ASN A 49 -2.67 6.57 -9.33
C ASN A 49 -3.51 6.33 -8.08
N GLN A 50 -3.19 6.99 -6.97
CA GLN A 50 -3.96 6.92 -5.72
C GLN A 50 -5.36 7.53 -5.83
N GLN A 51 -5.62 8.36 -6.85
CA GLN A 51 -6.94 8.91 -7.15
C GLN A 51 -7.74 8.10 -8.19
N ALA A 52 -7.11 7.13 -8.83
CA ALA A 52 -7.72 6.42 -9.96
C ALA A 52 -8.92 5.53 -9.58
N ASP A 53 -9.09 5.20 -8.29
CA ASP A 53 -10.12 4.31 -7.77
C ASP A 53 -10.91 4.96 -6.61
N LEU A 54 -11.51 6.11 -6.88
CA LEU A 54 -12.34 6.76 -5.89
C LEU A 54 -13.70 6.07 -5.78
N PRO A 55 -14.16 5.73 -4.55
CA PRO A 55 -15.50 5.23 -4.32
C PRO A 55 -16.56 6.19 -4.84
N GLU A 56 -17.65 5.63 -5.34
CA GLU A 56 -18.80 6.39 -5.81
C GLU A 56 -19.35 7.30 -4.69
N GLY A 57 -19.64 8.55 -4.99
CA GLY A 57 -20.11 9.54 -4.00
C GLY A 57 -18.98 10.26 -3.22
N THR A 58 -17.73 9.92 -3.44
CA THR A 58 -16.60 10.65 -2.80
C THR A 58 -16.51 12.07 -3.32
N ASN A 59 -16.42 13.05 -2.41
CA ASN A 59 -16.09 14.44 -2.79
C ASN A 59 -14.65 14.51 -3.30
N SER A 60 -14.49 14.53 -4.62
CA SER A 60 -13.19 14.47 -5.29
C SER A 60 -12.24 15.59 -4.88
N ALA A 61 -12.74 16.81 -4.67
CA ALA A 61 -11.90 17.94 -4.27
C ALA A 61 -11.39 17.80 -2.83
N GLN A 62 -12.24 17.34 -1.91
CA GLN A 62 -11.86 17.10 -0.52
C GLN A 62 -10.87 15.96 -0.41
N HIS A 63 -11.12 14.87 -1.16
CA HIS A 63 -10.21 13.72 -1.23
C HIS A 63 -8.85 14.11 -1.80
N ALA A 64 -8.81 14.86 -2.92
CA ALA A 64 -7.57 15.35 -3.51
C ALA A 64 -6.75 16.21 -2.54
N ALA A 65 -7.40 17.10 -1.80
CA ALA A 65 -6.74 17.91 -0.78
C ALA A 65 -6.17 17.08 0.38
N TYR A 66 -6.91 16.06 0.84
CA TYR A 66 -6.44 15.10 1.83
C TYR A 66 -5.25 14.31 1.32
N LEU A 67 -5.35 13.73 0.12
CA LEU A 67 -4.30 12.93 -0.50
C LEU A 67 -3.02 13.75 -0.72
N THR A 68 -3.15 15.00 -1.16
CA THR A 68 -2.00 15.90 -1.35
C THR A 68 -1.21 16.08 -0.04
N LYS A 69 -1.90 16.32 1.08
CA LYS A 69 -1.25 16.46 2.39
C LYS A 69 -0.60 15.14 2.83
N ARG A 70 -1.30 14.02 2.60
CA ARG A 70 -0.82 12.70 2.99
C ARG A 70 0.42 12.29 2.19
N MET A 71 0.42 12.46 0.87
CA MET A 71 1.57 12.18 0.01
C MET A 71 2.76 13.07 0.32
N ALA A 72 2.54 14.36 0.63
CA ALA A 72 3.60 15.26 1.08
C ALA A 72 4.25 14.79 2.39
N ALA A 73 3.46 14.29 3.35
CA ALA A 73 3.98 13.72 4.59
C ALA A 73 4.81 12.45 4.34
N PHE A 74 4.34 11.55 3.48
CA PHE A 74 5.10 10.35 3.11
C PHE A 74 6.40 10.69 2.37
N ARG A 75 6.36 11.66 1.46
CA ARG A 75 7.56 12.15 0.77
C ARG A 75 8.57 12.71 1.76
N HIS A 76 8.13 13.51 2.71
CA HIS A 76 9.01 14.02 3.76
C HIS A 76 9.64 12.90 4.59
N MET A 77 8.90 11.82 4.91
CA MET A 77 9.48 10.65 5.58
C MET A 77 10.51 9.94 4.72
N ALA A 78 10.26 9.78 3.41
CA ALA A 78 11.19 9.19 2.46
C ALA A 78 12.47 10.03 2.34
N ASP A 79 12.36 11.35 2.21
CA ASP A 79 13.49 12.29 2.13
C ASP A 79 14.37 12.24 3.40
N ARG A 80 13.81 11.85 4.54
CA ARG A 80 14.53 11.64 5.81
C ARG A 80 15.12 10.25 5.97
N GLY A 81 14.99 9.37 4.98
CA GLY A 81 15.51 8.01 5.04
C GLY A 81 14.70 7.06 5.95
N CYS A 82 13.45 7.41 6.30
CA CYS A 82 12.58 6.54 7.11
C CYS A 82 11.91 5.43 6.28
N GLY A 83 12.22 5.33 5.00
CA GLY A 83 11.64 4.40 4.05
C GLY A 83 11.64 4.94 2.64
N ALA A 84 10.77 4.41 1.78
CA ALA A 84 10.61 4.88 0.41
C ALA A 84 9.20 4.64 -0.11
N TRP A 85 8.87 5.33 -1.20
CA TRP A 85 7.70 5.04 -2.02
C TRP A 85 8.14 4.29 -3.27
N PHE A 86 7.48 3.19 -3.58
CA PHE A 86 7.78 2.34 -4.73
C PHE A 86 6.71 2.48 -5.78
N GLY A 87 7.11 2.50 -7.04
CA GLY A 87 6.22 2.46 -8.19
C GLY A 87 6.45 1.22 -9.04
N ALA A 88 5.38 0.65 -9.54
CA ALA A 88 5.37 -0.34 -10.60
C ALA A 88 5.06 0.36 -11.92
N PHE A 89 5.93 0.19 -12.92
CA PHE A 89 5.85 0.88 -14.20
C PHE A 89 5.71 -0.10 -15.35
N VAL A 90 4.88 0.27 -16.34
CA VAL A 90 4.83 -0.32 -17.68
C VAL A 90 5.26 0.75 -18.66
N GLY A 91 6.48 0.64 -19.19
CA GLY A 91 7.14 1.76 -19.84
C GLY A 91 7.27 2.93 -18.85
N ASP A 92 6.84 4.13 -19.26
CA ASP A 92 6.87 5.33 -18.43
C ASP A 92 5.61 5.54 -17.56
N ARG A 93 4.61 4.65 -17.70
CA ARG A 93 3.35 4.75 -16.99
C ARG A 93 3.44 4.04 -15.65
N LEU A 94 3.18 4.76 -14.56
CA LEU A 94 2.97 4.19 -13.24
C LEU A 94 1.60 3.49 -13.21
N VAL A 95 1.57 2.23 -12.81
CA VAL A 95 0.40 1.36 -12.82
C VAL A 95 0.09 0.73 -11.45
N GLY A 96 0.91 1.02 -10.48
CA GLY A 96 0.70 0.67 -9.09
C GLY A 96 1.78 1.30 -8.23
N ASP A 97 1.48 1.57 -6.98
CA ASP A 97 2.43 2.15 -6.04
C ASP A 97 2.14 1.73 -4.60
N LEU A 98 3.11 1.94 -3.74
CA LEU A 98 3.01 1.74 -2.30
C LEU A 98 4.11 2.48 -1.55
N GLY A 99 3.84 2.87 -0.31
CA GLY A 99 4.86 3.27 0.64
C GLY A 99 5.34 2.08 1.47
N LEU A 100 6.63 2.06 1.80
CA LEU A 100 7.18 1.16 2.82
C LEU A 100 8.13 1.97 3.71
N PHE A 101 7.73 2.12 4.97
CA PHE A 101 8.47 2.87 5.97
C PHE A 101 8.86 1.97 7.12
N PHE A 102 10.00 2.28 7.76
CA PHE A 102 10.52 1.43 8.83
C PHE A 102 10.98 2.23 10.03
N GLU A 103 10.91 1.56 11.16
CA GLU A 103 11.55 1.97 12.40
C GLU A 103 12.22 0.75 13.03
N ASN A 104 13.49 0.89 13.40
CA ASN A 104 14.33 -0.25 13.83
C ASN A 104 14.33 -1.35 12.75
N SER A 105 13.92 -2.58 13.12
CA SER A 105 13.84 -3.72 12.17
C SER A 105 12.45 -4.02 11.65
N VAL A 106 11.46 -3.15 11.93
CA VAL A 106 10.07 -3.33 11.50
C VAL A 106 9.72 -2.38 10.37
N GLY A 107 9.30 -2.93 9.24
CA GLY A 107 8.79 -2.16 8.09
C GLY A 107 7.27 -2.30 7.97
N ARG A 108 6.58 -1.19 7.68
CA ARG A 108 5.13 -1.15 7.48
C ARG A 108 4.76 -0.59 6.12
N PHE A 109 3.93 -1.35 5.41
CA PHE A 109 3.36 -0.91 4.14
C PHE A 109 2.27 0.15 4.34
N GLN A 110 2.18 1.07 3.38
CA GLN A 110 1.20 2.16 3.33
C GLN A 110 0.62 2.24 1.92
N GLU A 111 -0.70 2.48 1.83
CA GLU A 111 -1.40 2.84 0.58
C GLU A 111 -1.02 1.97 -0.62
N VAL A 112 -1.14 0.65 -0.49
CA VAL A 112 -0.86 -0.27 -1.60
C VAL A 112 -1.96 -0.17 -2.64
N GLU A 113 -1.66 0.42 -3.79
CA GLU A 113 -2.66 0.62 -4.84
C GLU A 113 -2.20 0.05 -6.18
N THR A 114 -3.14 -0.45 -6.95
CA THR A 114 -2.95 -0.87 -8.35
C THR A 114 -4.02 -0.21 -9.20
N HIS A 115 -3.61 0.54 -10.19
CA HIS A 115 -4.49 1.25 -11.12
C HIS A 115 -5.59 0.32 -11.64
N PRO A 116 -6.88 0.70 -11.59
CA PRO A 116 -8.02 -0.17 -11.92
C PRO A 116 -7.89 -0.89 -13.26
N LEU A 117 -7.43 -0.20 -14.30
CA LEU A 117 -7.24 -0.76 -15.64
C LEU A 117 -6.10 -1.80 -15.75
N PHE A 118 -5.26 -1.92 -14.72
CA PHE A 118 -4.10 -2.82 -14.70
C PHE A 118 -4.23 -3.93 -13.64
N ARG A 119 -5.34 -4.01 -12.93
CA ARG A 119 -5.61 -5.06 -11.95
C ARG A 119 -5.60 -6.46 -12.59
N ARG A 120 -5.41 -7.51 -11.76
CA ARG A 120 -5.37 -8.92 -12.14
C ARG A 120 -4.24 -9.32 -13.11
N ARG A 121 -3.16 -8.53 -13.15
CA ARG A 121 -1.95 -8.79 -13.95
C ARG A 121 -0.73 -9.12 -13.09
N GLY A 122 -0.90 -9.45 -11.81
CA GLY A 122 0.19 -9.75 -10.88
C GLY A 122 0.97 -8.54 -10.36
N ILE A 123 0.56 -7.30 -10.70
CA ILE A 123 1.31 -6.07 -10.37
C ILE A 123 1.44 -5.88 -8.86
N CYS A 124 0.34 -5.96 -8.10
CA CYS A 124 0.37 -5.83 -6.64
C CYS A 124 1.31 -6.88 -6.00
N HIS A 125 1.24 -8.13 -6.48
CA HIS A 125 2.10 -9.21 -6.01
C HIS A 125 3.60 -8.88 -6.26
N THR A 126 3.95 -8.46 -7.47
CA THR A 126 5.32 -8.07 -7.85
C THR A 126 5.79 -6.88 -7.03
N LEU A 127 4.97 -5.84 -6.91
CA LEU A 127 5.30 -4.61 -6.21
C LEU A 127 5.59 -4.87 -4.72
N VAL A 128 4.71 -5.60 -4.02
CA VAL A 128 4.90 -5.95 -2.59
C VAL A 128 6.12 -6.84 -2.40
N ALA A 129 6.36 -7.81 -3.28
CA ALA A 129 7.52 -8.68 -3.20
C ALA A 129 8.83 -7.93 -3.39
N GLU A 130 8.92 -7.05 -4.40
CA GLU A 130 10.14 -6.26 -4.68
C GLU A 130 10.42 -5.26 -3.56
N ALA A 131 9.41 -4.55 -3.06
CA ALA A 131 9.57 -3.65 -1.92
C ALA A 131 10.00 -4.41 -0.66
N SER A 132 9.43 -5.60 -0.40
CA SER A 132 9.83 -6.47 0.72
C SER A 132 11.29 -6.89 0.60
N ARG A 133 11.72 -7.28 -0.59
CA ARG A 133 13.11 -7.67 -0.86
C ARG A 133 14.06 -6.50 -0.64
N HIS A 134 13.70 -5.32 -1.16
CA HIS A 134 14.49 -4.10 -0.98
C HIS A 134 14.66 -3.75 0.50
N ALA A 135 13.58 -3.73 1.28
CA ALA A 135 13.63 -3.39 2.70
C ALA A 135 14.56 -4.33 3.49
N ARG A 136 14.53 -5.63 3.19
CA ARG A 136 15.41 -6.60 3.84
C ARG A 136 16.88 -6.43 3.45
N GLN A 137 17.14 -6.21 2.16
CA GLN A 137 18.52 -6.13 1.64
C GLN A 137 19.19 -4.79 1.92
N CYS A 138 18.44 -3.69 1.83
CA CYS A 138 18.99 -2.35 1.90
C CYS A 138 18.83 -1.69 3.28
N TRP A 139 17.77 -2.04 4.03
CA TRP A 139 17.48 -1.39 5.32
C TRP A 139 17.60 -2.32 6.53
N GLY A 140 17.87 -3.62 6.33
CA GLY A 140 17.98 -4.58 7.42
C GLY A 140 16.65 -4.87 8.14
N VAL A 141 15.53 -4.61 7.48
CA VAL A 141 14.19 -4.92 8.01
C VAL A 141 14.00 -6.43 8.05
N ASP A 142 13.70 -6.97 9.22
CA ASP A 142 13.42 -8.41 9.41
C ASP A 142 11.93 -8.73 9.51
N THR A 143 11.13 -7.78 9.97
CA THR A 143 9.69 -7.92 10.15
C THR A 143 8.94 -6.94 9.27
N LEU A 144 8.07 -7.45 8.42
CA LEU A 144 7.23 -6.63 7.53
C LEU A 144 5.77 -6.76 7.93
N VAL A 145 5.07 -5.63 8.01
CA VAL A 145 3.67 -5.52 8.41
C VAL A 145 2.86 -4.92 7.26
N ILE A 146 1.74 -5.54 6.94
CA ILE A 146 0.78 -5.07 5.94
C ILE A 146 -0.64 -5.30 6.45
N ALA A 147 -1.58 -4.45 6.06
CA ALA A 147 -2.99 -4.62 6.40
C ALA A 147 -3.83 -4.79 5.13
N ALA A 148 -4.89 -5.58 5.21
CA ALA A 148 -5.87 -5.75 4.14
C ALA A 148 -7.27 -5.95 4.72
N GLU A 149 -8.30 -5.56 3.98
CA GLU A 149 -9.66 -5.93 4.32
C GLU A 149 -9.87 -7.44 4.21
N ARG A 150 -10.59 -7.99 5.18
CA ARG A 150 -10.84 -9.43 5.26
C ARG A 150 -11.64 -9.94 4.06
N GLY A 151 -11.13 -11.01 3.44
CA GLY A 151 -11.76 -11.68 2.30
C GLY A 151 -11.50 -11.00 0.95
N GLU A 152 -10.89 -9.82 0.94
CA GLU A 152 -10.59 -9.07 -0.27
C GLU A 152 -9.38 -9.64 -1.05
N PRO A 153 -9.25 -9.32 -2.36
CA PRO A 153 -8.16 -9.83 -3.18
C PRO A 153 -6.77 -9.53 -2.62
N ALA A 154 -6.58 -8.38 -1.97
CA ALA A 154 -5.31 -7.96 -1.38
C ALA A 154 -4.85 -8.95 -0.28
N GLU A 155 -5.75 -9.37 0.62
CA GLU A 155 -5.41 -10.35 1.65
C GLU A 155 -4.89 -11.65 1.04
N ARG A 156 -5.54 -12.17 -0.01
CA ARG A 156 -5.12 -13.40 -0.71
C ARG A 156 -3.73 -13.26 -1.33
N ILE A 157 -3.43 -12.08 -1.89
CA ILE A 157 -2.10 -11.79 -2.46
C ILE A 157 -1.04 -11.84 -1.35
N TYR A 158 -1.28 -11.18 -0.21
CA TYR A 158 -0.32 -11.14 0.89
C TYR A 158 -0.10 -12.53 1.52
N LEU A 159 -1.16 -13.32 1.70
CA LEU A 159 -1.05 -14.71 2.12
C LEU A 159 -0.21 -15.55 1.15
N SER A 160 -0.37 -15.37 -0.16
CA SER A 160 0.40 -16.08 -1.18
C SER A 160 1.90 -15.73 -1.15
N LEU A 161 2.23 -14.51 -0.75
CA LEU A 161 3.59 -14.04 -0.52
C LEU A 161 4.21 -14.56 0.78
N GLY A 162 3.43 -15.22 1.63
CA GLY A 162 3.88 -15.80 2.90
C GLY A 162 3.70 -14.89 4.11
N TYR A 163 2.93 -13.82 3.99
CA TYR A 163 2.46 -13.08 5.14
C TYR A 163 1.44 -13.91 5.93
N LEU A 164 1.49 -13.83 7.25
CA LEU A 164 0.59 -14.55 8.15
C LEU A 164 -0.28 -13.58 8.91
N PRO A 165 -1.60 -13.81 9.01
CA PRO A 165 -2.48 -12.97 9.81
C PRO A 165 -2.13 -13.11 11.29
N THR A 166 -2.02 -11.97 11.99
CA THR A 166 -1.64 -11.91 13.41
C THR A 166 -2.68 -11.24 14.27
N GLU A 167 -3.46 -10.32 13.71
CA GLU A 167 -4.46 -9.57 14.45
C GLU A 167 -5.62 -9.12 13.56
N ASP A 168 -6.75 -8.80 14.20
CA ASP A 168 -7.89 -8.15 13.59
C ASP A 168 -7.93 -6.69 14.02
N LEU A 169 -7.74 -5.79 13.06
CA LEU A 169 -7.87 -4.36 13.23
C LEU A 169 -9.33 -3.96 12.96
N LYS A 170 -9.98 -3.36 13.94
CA LYS A 170 -11.35 -2.85 13.79
C LYS A 170 -11.32 -1.34 13.78
N THR A 171 -11.85 -0.74 12.74
CA THR A 171 -11.94 0.71 12.58
C THR A 171 -13.40 1.13 12.55
N LEU A 172 -13.74 2.12 13.37
CA LEU A 172 -15.02 2.82 13.32
C LEU A 172 -14.84 4.07 12.45
N GLN A 173 -15.63 4.18 11.40
CA GLN A 173 -15.60 5.32 10.50
C GLN A 173 -16.96 6.00 10.53
N GLN A 174 -16.96 7.30 10.77
CA GLN A 174 -18.18 8.10 10.67
C GLN A 174 -18.52 8.28 9.19
N ASN A 175 -19.71 7.89 8.80
CA ASN A 175 -20.22 8.17 7.47
C ASN A 175 -20.48 9.69 7.36
N PRO A 176 -20.10 10.31 6.24
CA PRO A 176 -20.31 11.75 6.02
C PRO A 176 -21.78 12.15 5.98
#